data_7fa4dc11f62199461d52beea5edfd3dc
#
_entry.id   7fa4dc11f62199461d52beea5edfd3dc
#
_cell.length_a   1.000
_cell.length_b   1.000
_cell.length_c   1.000
_cell.angle_alpha   90.00
_cell.angle_beta   90.00
_cell.angle_gamma   90.00
#
_symmetry.space_group_name_H-M   'P 1'
#
loop_
_entity.id
_entity.type
_entity.pdbx_description
1 polymer ?
#
loop_
_entity_poly.entity_id
_entity_poly.type
_entity_poly.pdbx_seq_one_letter_code
_entity_poly.pdbx_strand_id
1 'polypeptide(L)'
;VGTGVASGNKAGVAKTKFASVAMSDYGKASNELFTQFVARIAQEIPSATLAMFSKMKYVNAPNFEKFREKWNAQYLDGFIVHSKSFDGLKGNFPIGFLIWKTNNNSEYIGFSSIKTEIFNKEVKPIGEKFFYNYPNSSLLNVWLVRPKKNNQSALPLKNGIAPATSAPRVSSWSDDAIGYMYCGKNDLQHANQQTVLFS
;
A
#
# COMPACT_ATOMS: atom_id res chain seq x y z
N VAL A 1 1.62 -12.88 -10.12
CA VAL A 1 1.22 -11.88 -11.08
C VAL A 1 2.24 -10.76 -11.05
N GLY A 2 2.94 -10.61 -12.17
CA GLY A 2 4.03 -9.67 -12.31
C GLY A 2 3.60 -8.23 -12.09
N THR A 3 4.43 -7.51 -11.41
CA THR A 3 4.17 -6.15 -10.99
C THR A 3 5.21 -5.26 -11.64
N GLY A 4 4.91 -4.73 -12.77
CA GLY A 4 5.80 -4.16 -13.66
C GLY A 4 6.39 -2.81 -13.41
N VAL A 5 7.49 -2.58 -12.97
CA VAL A 5 8.35 -1.45 -13.27
C VAL A 5 9.61 -2.00 -13.93
N ALA A 6 10.30 -1.23 -14.70
CA ALA A 6 11.45 -1.50 -15.56
C ALA A 6 12.37 -2.72 -15.30
N SER A 7 12.23 -3.46 -14.24
CA SER A 7 13.01 -4.66 -13.94
C SER A 7 12.17 -5.79 -13.33
N GLY A 8 12.49 -7.01 -13.67
CA GLY A 8 11.86 -8.20 -13.14
C GLY A 8 10.45 -8.49 -13.70
N ASN A 9 9.61 -9.10 -12.88
CA ASN A 9 8.29 -9.62 -13.26
C ASN A 9 7.26 -8.57 -13.71
N LYS A 10 7.61 -7.29 -13.74
CA LYS A 10 6.76 -6.17 -14.16
C LYS A 10 7.11 -5.58 -15.52
N ALA A 11 8.16 -6.06 -16.13
CA ALA A 11 8.57 -5.56 -17.43
C ALA A 11 7.42 -5.70 -18.45
N GLY A 12 7.08 -4.62 -19.13
CA GLY A 12 6.06 -4.61 -20.15
C GLY A 12 4.60 -4.45 -19.71
N VAL A 13 4.26 -4.62 -18.41
CA VAL A 13 2.86 -4.54 -17.94
C VAL A 13 2.22 -3.19 -18.25
N ALA A 14 2.92 -2.09 -18.01
CA ALA A 14 2.43 -0.74 -18.31
C ALA A 14 2.40 -0.42 -19.82
N LYS A 15 3.01 -1.26 -20.66
CA LYS A 15 3.13 -1.07 -22.10
C LYS A 15 2.14 -1.91 -22.91
N THR A 16 1.25 -2.64 -22.24
CA THR A 16 0.20 -3.38 -22.97
C THR A 16 -0.70 -2.42 -23.72
N LYS A 17 -1.21 -2.83 -24.89
CA LYS A 17 -2.15 -2.00 -25.66
C LYS A 17 -3.37 -1.61 -24.81
N PHE A 18 -3.86 -2.54 -23.98
CA PHE A 18 -4.97 -2.26 -23.08
C PHE A 18 -4.62 -1.20 -22.03
N ALA A 19 -3.45 -1.29 -21.38
CA ALA A 19 -3.02 -0.31 -20.39
C ALA A 19 -2.82 1.10 -21.00
N SER A 20 -2.26 1.18 -22.20
CA SER A 20 -1.96 2.46 -22.84
C SER A 20 -3.16 3.15 -23.48
N VAL A 21 -4.16 2.39 -23.91
CA VAL A 21 -5.35 2.92 -24.61
C VAL A 21 -6.55 2.92 -23.65
N ALA A 22 -7.03 1.74 -23.26
CA ALA A 22 -8.27 1.61 -22.50
C ALA A 22 -8.15 2.05 -21.04
N MET A 23 -6.94 2.12 -20.49
CA MET A 23 -6.69 2.57 -19.12
C MET A 23 -5.84 3.85 -19.04
N SER A 24 -5.78 4.66 -20.08
CA SER A 24 -5.05 5.93 -20.10
C SER A 24 -5.41 6.83 -18.91
N ASP A 25 -6.68 6.86 -18.55
CA ASP A 25 -7.25 7.71 -17.49
C ASP A 25 -7.22 7.09 -16.09
N TYR A 26 -6.80 5.83 -15.97
CA TYR A 26 -6.76 5.12 -14.69
C TYR A 26 -5.51 5.42 -13.85
N GLY A 27 -4.65 6.31 -14.31
CA GLY A 27 -3.44 6.71 -13.63
C GLY A 27 -2.48 5.54 -13.39
N LYS A 28 -1.85 5.48 -12.21
CA LYS A 28 -0.86 4.46 -11.90
C LYS A 28 -1.41 3.03 -11.76
N ALA A 29 -2.72 2.87 -11.70
CA ALA A 29 -3.36 1.56 -11.63
C ALA A 29 -3.13 0.74 -12.90
N SER A 30 -2.96 1.38 -14.06
CA SER A 30 -2.62 0.72 -15.33
C SER A 30 -1.29 -0.05 -15.28
N ASN A 31 -0.41 0.26 -14.33
CA ASN A 31 0.86 -0.42 -14.13
C ASN A 31 0.74 -1.76 -13.35
N GLU A 32 -0.45 -2.13 -12.93
CA GLU A 32 -0.67 -3.38 -12.19
C GLU A 32 -1.54 -4.33 -13.04
N LEU A 33 -1.02 -5.51 -13.31
CA LEU A 33 -1.69 -6.45 -14.21
C LEU A 33 -3.08 -6.86 -13.72
N PHE A 34 -3.25 -7.06 -12.42
CA PHE A 34 -4.55 -7.43 -11.87
C PHE A 34 -5.63 -6.36 -12.09
N THR A 35 -5.27 -5.06 -12.04
CA THR A 35 -6.22 -3.99 -12.33
C THR A 35 -6.55 -3.87 -13.81
N GLN A 36 -5.63 -4.27 -14.69
CA GLN A 36 -5.95 -4.39 -16.12
C GLN A 36 -7.01 -5.48 -16.36
N PHE A 37 -6.90 -6.63 -15.68
CA PHE A 37 -7.94 -7.66 -15.75
C PHE A 37 -9.28 -7.17 -15.21
N VAL A 38 -9.27 -6.55 -14.05
CA VAL A 38 -10.50 -6.03 -13.41
C VAL A 38 -11.16 -4.97 -14.27
N ALA A 39 -10.39 -4.02 -14.80
CA ALA A 39 -10.92 -2.97 -15.70
C ALA A 39 -11.45 -3.56 -17.00
N ARG A 40 -10.74 -4.54 -17.57
CA ARG A 40 -11.14 -5.20 -18.81
C ARG A 40 -12.44 -5.97 -18.65
N ILE A 41 -12.59 -6.72 -17.56
CA ILE A 41 -13.84 -7.44 -17.27
C ILE A 41 -15.00 -6.45 -17.15
N ALA A 42 -14.81 -5.34 -16.45
CA ALA A 42 -15.86 -4.33 -16.30
C ALA A 42 -16.27 -3.68 -17.65
N GLN A 43 -15.32 -3.54 -18.58
CA GLN A 43 -15.59 -2.93 -19.89
C GLN A 43 -16.18 -3.93 -20.89
N GLU A 44 -15.68 -5.16 -20.92
CA GLU A 44 -16.05 -6.16 -21.93
C GLU A 44 -17.21 -7.06 -21.50
N ILE A 45 -17.40 -7.25 -20.18
CA ILE A 45 -18.45 -8.10 -19.62
C ILE A 45 -19.24 -7.30 -18.58
N PRO A 46 -20.08 -6.40 -19.05
CA PRO A 46 -20.90 -5.58 -18.19
C PRO A 46 -21.87 -6.45 -17.36
N SER A 47 -22.13 -6.03 -16.15
CA SER A 47 -22.98 -6.76 -15.16
C SER A 47 -22.40 -8.11 -14.73
N ALA A 48 -21.10 -8.33 -14.91
CA ALA A 48 -20.44 -9.51 -14.35
C ALA A 48 -20.31 -9.43 -12.83
N THR A 49 -20.38 -10.59 -12.18
CA THR A 49 -19.95 -10.72 -10.79
C THR A 49 -18.50 -11.17 -10.78
N LEU A 50 -17.63 -10.32 -10.26
CA LEU A 50 -16.20 -10.55 -10.16
C LEU A 50 -15.83 -10.88 -8.71
N ALA A 51 -15.26 -12.05 -8.48
CA ALA A 51 -14.72 -12.46 -7.19
C ALA A 51 -13.25 -12.84 -7.35
N MET A 52 -12.36 -12.22 -6.58
CA MET A 52 -10.94 -12.53 -6.71
C MET A 52 -10.13 -12.25 -5.46
N PHE A 53 -9.08 -13.03 -5.28
CA PHE A 53 -8.03 -12.71 -4.32
C PHE A 53 -7.08 -11.66 -4.88
N SER A 54 -6.89 -10.59 -4.14
CA SER A 54 -5.96 -9.52 -4.52
C SER A 54 -5.44 -8.74 -3.34
N LYS A 55 -4.37 -7.98 -3.57
CA LYS A 55 -3.94 -6.96 -2.62
C LYS A 55 -4.98 -5.84 -2.56
N MET A 56 -5.15 -5.25 -1.38
CA MET A 56 -6.14 -4.20 -1.12
C MET A 56 -5.82 -2.84 -1.76
N LYS A 57 -4.79 -2.74 -2.57
CA LYS A 57 -4.33 -1.47 -3.16
C LYS A 57 -5.43 -0.69 -3.90
N TYR A 58 -6.25 -1.37 -4.69
CA TYR A 58 -7.30 -0.71 -5.47
C TYR A 58 -8.42 -0.16 -4.59
N VAL A 59 -8.57 -0.69 -3.37
CA VAL A 59 -9.54 -0.21 -2.38
C VAL A 59 -8.99 1.00 -1.61
N ASN A 60 -7.73 0.93 -1.14
CA ASN A 60 -7.25 1.86 -0.11
C ASN A 60 -5.99 2.66 -0.46
N ALA A 61 -5.29 2.36 -1.55
CA ALA A 61 -4.04 3.06 -1.84
C ALA A 61 -4.29 4.39 -2.59
N PRO A 62 -3.59 5.48 -2.23
CA PRO A 62 -3.76 6.79 -2.87
C PRO A 62 -3.49 6.78 -4.38
N ASN A 63 -2.52 6.01 -4.83
CA ASN A 63 -2.19 5.91 -6.25
C ASN A 63 -3.22 5.14 -7.10
N PHE A 64 -4.29 4.64 -6.48
CA PHE A 64 -5.44 4.02 -7.14
C PHE A 64 -6.70 4.89 -7.11
N GLU A 65 -6.59 6.14 -6.72
CA GLU A 65 -7.70 7.09 -6.68
C GLU A 65 -8.42 7.18 -8.03
N LYS A 66 -7.68 7.47 -9.11
CA LYS A 66 -8.23 7.50 -10.47
C LYS A 66 -8.88 6.18 -10.91
N PHE A 67 -8.38 5.06 -10.43
CA PHE A 67 -9.02 3.78 -10.67
C PHE A 67 -10.40 3.71 -10.01
N ARG A 68 -10.49 4.11 -8.73
CA ARG A 68 -11.78 4.13 -8.01
C ARG A 68 -12.79 5.09 -8.58
N GLU A 69 -12.34 6.20 -9.17
CA GLU A 69 -13.20 7.17 -9.86
C GLU A 69 -13.79 6.65 -11.18
N LYS A 70 -13.09 5.73 -11.84
CA LYS A 70 -13.47 5.22 -13.17
C LYS A 70 -14.09 3.84 -13.13
N TRP A 71 -13.71 3.02 -12.17
CA TRP A 71 -14.17 1.64 -12.09
C TRP A 71 -15.54 1.57 -11.41
N ASN A 72 -16.57 1.44 -12.24
CA ASN A 72 -17.95 1.39 -11.79
C ASN A 72 -18.33 -0.03 -11.39
N ALA A 73 -18.26 -0.32 -10.11
CA ALA A 73 -18.62 -1.62 -9.55
C ALA A 73 -19.21 -1.49 -8.17
N GLN A 74 -20.28 -2.24 -7.94
CA GLN A 74 -20.93 -2.34 -6.64
C GLN A 74 -20.24 -3.42 -5.81
N TYR A 75 -19.84 -3.08 -4.60
CA TYR A 75 -19.38 -4.07 -3.62
C TYR A 75 -20.56 -4.93 -3.14
N LEU A 76 -20.39 -6.24 -3.18
CA LEU A 76 -21.42 -7.18 -2.69
C LEU A 76 -21.03 -7.75 -1.34
N ASP A 77 -19.83 -8.35 -1.25
CA ASP A 77 -19.37 -9.00 -0.03
C ASP A 77 -17.85 -9.27 -0.12
N GLY A 78 -17.25 -9.75 0.97
CA GLY A 78 -15.87 -10.21 0.95
C GLY A 78 -15.25 -10.34 2.33
N PHE A 79 -14.05 -10.91 2.31
CA PHE A 79 -13.25 -11.09 3.51
C PHE A 79 -11.78 -10.79 3.25
N ILE A 80 -11.03 -10.59 4.32
CA ILE A 80 -9.60 -10.35 4.28
C ILE A 80 -8.88 -11.42 5.08
N VAL A 81 -7.85 -11.98 4.50
CA VAL A 81 -6.96 -12.95 5.14
C VAL A 81 -5.53 -12.45 5.17
N HIS A 82 -4.74 -13.02 6.05
CA HIS A 82 -3.32 -12.76 6.12
C HIS A 82 -2.57 -13.43 4.96
N SER A 83 -1.55 -12.78 4.39
CA SER A 83 -0.76 -13.34 3.28
C SER A 83 -0.13 -14.70 3.60
N LYS A 84 0.18 -14.98 4.87
CA LYS A 84 0.74 -16.27 5.31
C LYS A 84 -0.27 -17.42 5.32
N SER A 85 -1.54 -17.15 5.05
CA SER A 85 -2.53 -18.22 4.78
C SER A 85 -2.37 -18.85 3.39
N PHE A 86 -1.45 -18.32 2.57
CA PHE A 86 -1.12 -18.83 1.25
C PHE A 86 0.32 -19.28 1.19
N ASP A 87 0.55 -20.46 0.65
CA ASP A 87 1.89 -20.99 0.44
C ASP A 87 2.68 -20.12 -0.55
N GLY A 88 3.97 -19.99 -0.30
CA GLY A 88 4.90 -19.27 -1.19
C GLY A 88 4.83 -17.75 -1.13
N LEU A 89 3.91 -17.14 -0.37
CA LEU A 89 3.88 -15.70 -0.19
C LEU A 89 4.81 -15.25 0.93
N LYS A 90 5.77 -14.40 0.57
CA LYS A 90 6.69 -13.76 1.50
C LYS A 90 6.14 -12.41 1.97
N GLY A 91 6.34 -12.09 3.24
CA GLY A 91 5.93 -10.83 3.84
C GLY A 91 4.59 -10.90 4.58
N ASN A 92 4.25 -9.80 5.27
CA ASN A 92 3.05 -9.66 6.08
C ASN A 92 2.18 -8.56 5.46
N PHE A 93 1.12 -8.94 4.79
CA PHE A 93 0.18 -7.99 4.19
C PHE A 93 -1.23 -8.61 4.06
N PRO A 94 -2.28 -7.80 4.03
CA PRO A 94 -3.63 -8.28 3.84
C PRO A 94 -3.87 -8.68 2.38
N ILE A 95 -4.61 -9.77 2.19
CA ILE A 95 -5.18 -10.21 0.91
C ILE A 95 -6.68 -10.23 1.07
N GLY A 96 -7.39 -9.49 0.21
CA GLY A 96 -8.85 -9.51 0.18
C GLY A 96 -9.37 -10.49 -0.85
N PHE A 97 -10.38 -11.25 -0.49
CA PHE A 97 -11.30 -11.88 -1.42
C PHE A 97 -12.55 -11.02 -1.46
N LEU A 98 -12.66 -10.17 -2.48
CA LEU A 98 -13.75 -9.21 -2.59
C LEU A 98 -14.61 -9.53 -3.80
N ILE A 99 -15.91 -9.43 -3.61
CA ILE A 99 -16.93 -9.74 -4.60
C ILE A 99 -17.58 -8.43 -5.05
N TRP A 100 -17.53 -8.19 -6.35
CA TRP A 100 -18.03 -6.97 -6.97
C TRP A 100 -18.96 -7.31 -8.12
N LYS A 101 -19.99 -6.53 -8.29
CA LYS A 101 -20.81 -6.54 -9.49
C LYS A 101 -20.47 -5.35 -10.36
N THR A 102 -19.98 -5.59 -11.56
CA THR A 102 -19.72 -4.52 -12.54
C THR A 102 -21.03 -3.94 -13.03
N ASN A 103 -21.04 -2.64 -13.31
CA ASN A 103 -22.24 -1.94 -13.72
C ASN A 103 -22.03 -1.29 -15.09
N ASN A 104 -23.06 -1.37 -15.93
CA ASN A 104 -23.11 -0.77 -17.25
C ASN A 104 -23.74 0.61 -17.29
N ASN A 105 -24.40 1.00 -16.21
CA ASN A 105 -25.10 2.27 -16.20
C ASN A 105 -24.10 3.43 -16.22
N SER A 106 -24.43 4.48 -16.92
CA SER A 106 -23.65 5.71 -17.01
C SER A 106 -23.50 6.44 -15.68
N GLU A 107 -24.34 6.11 -14.68
CA GLU A 107 -24.18 6.62 -13.34
C GLU A 107 -23.09 5.87 -12.59
N TYR A 108 -22.08 6.62 -12.19
CA TYR A 108 -21.02 6.11 -11.33
C TYR A 108 -21.58 5.82 -9.93
N ILE A 109 -21.63 4.55 -9.57
CA ILE A 109 -22.14 4.15 -8.25
C ILE A 109 -21.04 4.29 -7.19
N GLY A 110 -19.79 4.06 -7.54
CA GLY A 110 -18.69 4.07 -6.58
C GLY A 110 -19.00 3.30 -5.28
N PHE A 111 -18.05 3.18 -4.42
CA PHE A 111 -18.34 2.71 -3.06
C PHE A 111 -18.03 3.80 -2.04
N SER A 112 -18.98 4.10 -1.16
CA SER A 112 -18.77 5.00 -0.01
C SER A 112 -18.16 4.26 1.18
N SER A 113 -18.51 3.00 1.35
CA SER A 113 -17.91 2.12 2.34
C SER A 113 -18.06 0.66 1.93
N ILE A 114 -17.11 -0.17 2.37
CA ILE A 114 -17.21 -1.62 2.31
C ILE A 114 -16.93 -2.19 3.69
N LYS A 115 -17.66 -3.24 4.04
CA LYS A 115 -17.49 -4.01 5.26
C LYS A 115 -16.91 -5.38 4.90
N THR A 116 -15.87 -5.81 5.57
CA THR A 116 -15.23 -7.10 5.31
C THR A 116 -15.03 -7.85 6.62
N GLU A 117 -15.17 -9.17 6.60
CA GLU A 117 -14.65 -10.02 7.67
C GLU A 117 -13.13 -10.10 7.61
N ILE A 118 -12.51 -10.25 8.78
CA ILE A 118 -11.06 -10.38 8.91
C ILE A 118 -10.73 -11.74 9.51
N PHE A 119 -9.83 -12.44 8.83
CA PHE A 119 -9.29 -13.72 9.29
C PHE A 119 -7.79 -13.57 9.61
N ASN A 120 -7.34 -14.22 10.66
CA ASN A 120 -5.93 -14.29 11.01
C ASN A 120 -5.15 -15.27 10.09
N LYS A 121 -3.87 -15.50 10.37
CA LYS A 121 -3.01 -16.39 9.58
C LYS A 121 -3.43 -17.88 9.68
N GLU A 122 -4.16 -18.28 10.72
CA GLU A 122 -4.75 -19.62 10.92
C GLU A 122 -6.17 -19.72 10.31
N VAL A 123 -6.60 -18.72 9.56
CA VAL A 123 -7.94 -18.63 8.94
C VAL A 123 -9.08 -18.66 9.98
N LYS A 124 -8.84 -18.12 11.17
CA LYS A 124 -9.87 -17.93 12.19
C LYS A 124 -10.41 -16.51 12.11
N PRO A 125 -11.73 -16.30 12.19
CA PRO A 125 -12.32 -14.97 12.21
C PRO A 125 -11.87 -14.22 13.47
N ILE A 126 -11.47 -12.95 13.29
CA ILE A 126 -10.99 -12.07 14.37
C ILE A 126 -11.78 -10.77 14.46
N GLY A 127 -12.74 -10.55 13.58
CA GLY A 127 -13.60 -9.37 13.58
C GLY A 127 -13.90 -8.85 12.18
N GLU A 128 -14.32 -7.60 12.12
CA GLU A 128 -14.73 -6.93 10.90
C GLU A 128 -13.93 -5.64 10.69
N LYS A 129 -13.78 -5.23 9.45
CA LYS A 129 -13.17 -3.96 9.10
C LYS A 129 -13.99 -3.21 8.06
N PHE A 130 -14.13 -1.91 8.30
CA PHE A 130 -14.74 -0.98 7.36
C PHE A 130 -13.66 -0.19 6.62
N PHE A 131 -13.83 -0.02 5.30
CA PHE A 131 -13.07 0.90 4.48
C PHE A 131 -14.03 1.95 3.95
N TYR A 132 -13.64 3.21 4.09
CA TYR A 132 -14.45 4.35 3.68
C TYR A 132 -13.81 5.08 2.51
N ASN A 133 -14.64 5.49 1.57
CA ASN A 133 -14.26 6.33 0.45
C ASN A 133 -15.31 7.43 0.30
N TYR A 134 -15.17 8.48 1.09
CA TYR A 134 -16.10 9.60 1.02
C TYR A 134 -15.74 10.55 -0.13
N PRO A 135 -16.68 10.87 -1.02
CA PRO A 135 -16.49 11.88 -2.04
C PRO A 135 -16.03 13.20 -1.41
N ASN A 136 -15.12 13.89 -2.07
CA ASN A 136 -14.60 15.19 -1.65
C ASN A 136 -13.87 15.21 -0.29
N SER A 137 -13.58 14.06 0.29
CA SER A 137 -12.77 13.99 1.50
C SER A 137 -11.28 13.86 1.17
N SER A 138 -10.44 14.49 1.97
CA SER A 138 -9.00 14.33 1.86
C SER A 138 -8.56 12.92 2.25
N LEU A 139 -7.64 12.35 1.50
CA LEU A 139 -7.01 11.08 1.88
C LEU A 139 -6.24 11.25 3.19
N LEU A 140 -6.19 10.20 4.01
CA LEU A 140 -5.52 10.21 5.31
C LEU A 140 -4.06 10.71 5.26
N ASN A 141 -3.35 10.42 4.19
CA ASN A 141 -1.97 10.90 3.99
C ASN A 141 -1.86 12.42 3.78
N VAL A 142 -2.96 13.10 3.46
CA VAL A 142 -3.01 14.57 3.36
C VAL A 142 -3.17 15.21 4.74
N TRP A 143 -3.80 14.51 5.68
CA TRP A 143 -3.93 14.99 7.07
C TRP A 143 -2.58 15.03 7.78
N LEU A 144 -1.66 14.14 7.40
CA LEU A 144 -0.30 14.10 7.93
C LEU A 144 0.60 14.98 7.05
N VAL A 145 0.40 16.28 7.10
CA VAL A 145 1.27 17.23 6.39
C VAL A 145 2.66 17.14 7.02
N ARG A 146 3.58 16.49 6.31
CA ARG A 146 4.99 16.62 6.67
C ARG A 146 5.39 18.07 6.48
N PRO A 147 6.06 18.71 7.44
CA PRO A 147 6.57 20.05 7.27
C PRO A 147 7.37 20.08 5.96
N LYS A 148 6.99 20.91 5.02
CA LYS A 148 7.83 21.20 3.87
C LYS A 148 9.13 21.77 4.43
N LYS A 149 10.26 21.44 3.81
CA LYS A 149 11.51 22.15 4.03
C LYS A 149 11.26 23.63 3.71
N ASN A 150 10.80 24.37 4.70
CA ASN A 150 10.94 25.82 4.65
C ASN A 150 12.44 26.09 4.84
N ASN A 151 12.94 27.13 4.21
CA ASN A 151 14.32 27.61 4.38
C ASN A 151 14.64 28.02 5.84
N GLN A 152 13.73 27.81 6.77
CA GLN A 152 13.94 27.96 8.20
C GLN A 152 14.34 26.60 8.76
N SER A 153 15.57 26.55 9.17
CA SER A 153 16.29 25.39 9.66
C SER A 153 15.84 24.93 11.04
N ALA A 154 14.79 24.11 11.08
CA ALA A 154 14.87 23.06 12.08
C ALA A 154 15.99 22.13 11.61
N LEU A 155 17.04 21.97 12.38
CA LEU A 155 18.10 21.01 12.09
C LEU A 155 17.42 19.65 11.91
N PRO A 156 17.57 19.00 10.74
CA PRO A 156 16.95 17.71 10.54
C PRO A 156 17.54 16.75 11.56
N LEU A 157 16.71 15.91 12.16
CA LEU A 157 17.12 14.93 13.18
C LEU A 157 18.39 14.13 12.77
N LYS A 158 18.55 13.87 11.47
CA LYS A 158 19.74 13.25 10.89
C LYS A 158 21.07 13.98 11.17
N ASN A 159 21.03 15.26 11.52
CA ASN A 159 22.24 16.02 11.85
C ASN A 159 22.65 15.82 13.32
N GLY A 160 21.71 15.40 14.17
CA GLY A 160 21.97 15.04 15.56
C GLY A 160 22.07 13.53 15.79
N ILE A 161 21.90 12.71 14.76
CA ILE A 161 21.91 11.26 14.86
C ILE A 161 22.90 10.70 13.83
N ALA A 162 23.93 10.00 14.29
CA ALA A 162 24.83 9.24 13.43
C ALA A 162 24.46 7.75 13.49
N PRO A 163 24.22 7.11 12.33
CA PRO A 163 24.00 5.67 12.28
C PRO A 163 25.28 4.91 12.61
N ALA A 164 25.16 3.71 13.16
CA ALA A 164 26.29 2.87 13.56
C ALA A 164 27.29 2.57 12.45
N THR A 165 26.88 2.65 11.18
CA THR A 165 27.74 2.49 10.02
C THR A 165 28.69 3.70 9.78
N SER A 166 28.31 4.88 10.25
CA SER A 166 29.08 6.12 10.11
C SER A 166 29.69 6.57 11.44
N ALA A 167 29.15 6.12 12.58
CA ALA A 167 29.76 6.35 13.86
C ALA A 167 30.90 5.37 14.07
N PRO A 168 32.03 5.79 14.62
CA PRO A 168 33.05 4.85 15.05
C PRO A 168 32.37 3.86 16.03
N ARG A 169 32.65 2.58 15.88
CA ARG A 169 32.20 1.54 16.80
C ARG A 169 32.88 1.77 18.14
N VAL A 170 32.33 2.68 18.92
CA VAL A 170 32.93 3.08 20.18
C VAL A 170 32.35 2.21 21.27
N SER A 171 33.20 1.50 21.91
CA SER A 171 32.91 0.91 23.22
C SER A 171 32.86 1.98 24.31
N SER A 172 33.25 3.20 24.02
CA SER A 172 33.29 4.34 24.92
C SER A 172 32.32 5.43 24.47
N TRP A 173 31.73 6.08 25.43
CA TRP A 173 30.94 7.27 25.26
C TRP A 173 31.77 8.36 24.58
N SER A 174 31.27 8.94 23.51
CA SER A 174 31.87 10.11 22.88
C SER A 174 31.50 11.36 23.68
N ASP A 175 32.43 12.27 23.88
CA ASP A 175 32.22 13.50 24.65
C ASP A 175 31.07 14.34 24.12
N ASP A 176 30.78 14.24 22.82
CA ASP A 176 29.68 14.94 22.16
C ASP A 176 28.35 14.15 22.14
N ALA A 177 28.34 12.92 22.63
CA ALA A 177 27.15 12.07 22.59
C ALA A 177 26.30 12.28 23.84
N ILE A 178 25.05 12.68 23.66
CA ILE A 178 24.08 12.81 24.75
C ILE A 178 23.34 11.50 25.05
N GLY A 179 23.39 10.54 24.15
CA GLY A 179 22.76 9.24 24.36
C GLY A 179 22.97 8.26 23.22
N TYR A 180 22.67 7.01 23.48
CA TYR A 180 22.66 5.95 22.51
C TYR A 180 21.25 5.41 22.36
N MET A 181 20.80 5.25 21.11
CA MET A 181 19.49 4.66 20.82
C MET A 181 19.67 3.29 20.18
N TYR A 182 18.82 2.37 20.59
CA TYR A 182 18.71 1.03 20.02
C TYR A 182 17.29 0.86 19.45
N CYS A 183 17.20 0.48 18.19
CA CYS A 183 15.93 0.41 17.50
C CYS A 183 15.17 -0.90 17.69
N GLY A 184 15.63 -1.79 18.52
CA GLY A 184 14.93 -3.02 18.85
C GLY A 184 15.83 -4.14 19.36
N LYS A 185 15.23 -5.31 19.57
CA LYS A 185 15.91 -6.47 20.14
C LYS A 185 17.12 -6.94 19.30
N ASN A 186 17.03 -6.82 17.98
CA ASN A 186 18.12 -7.18 17.09
C ASN A 186 19.32 -6.26 17.21
N ASP A 187 19.08 -4.98 17.53
CA ASP A 187 20.16 -4.01 17.70
C ASP A 187 20.95 -4.27 18.99
N LEU A 188 20.29 -4.79 20.02
CA LEU A 188 20.94 -5.23 21.26
C LEU A 188 21.80 -6.49 21.06
N GLN A 189 21.43 -7.36 20.12
CA GLN A 189 22.21 -8.56 19.79
C GLN A 189 23.40 -8.24 18.89
N HIS A 190 23.29 -7.19 18.10
CA HIS A 190 24.32 -6.71 17.18
C HIS A 190 24.82 -5.36 17.67
N ALA A 191 25.80 -5.37 18.58
CA ALA A 191 26.43 -4.18 19.19
C ALA A 191 26.99 -3.15 18.15
N ASN A 192 26.87 -3.43 16.88
CA ASN A 192 27.30 -2.62 15.77
C ASN A 192 26.18 -1.72 15.19
N GLN A 193 24.94 -1.83 15.66
CA GLN A 193 23.80 -1.08 15.16
C GLN A 193 23.30 -0.03 16.16
N GLN A 194 24.24 0.57 16.86
CA GLN A 194 23.98 1.69 17.73
C GLN A 194 23.75 2.96 16.94
N THR A 195 22.77 3.72 17.31
CA THR A 195 22.59 5.09 16.84
C THR A 195 23.06 6.03 17.93
N VAL A 196 24.00 6.90 17.63
CA VAL A 196 24.58 7.86 18.56
C VAL A 196 23.85 9.19 18.38
N LEU A 197 23.38 9.76 19.46
CA LEU A 197 22.80 11.10 19.50
C LEU A 197 23.90 12.08 19.90
N PHE A 198 24.07 13.12 19.11
CA PHE A 198 24.95 14.23 19.41
C PHE A 198 24.16 15.45 19.83
N SER A 199 24.69 16.22 20.74
CA SER A 199 24.15 17.52 21.18
C SER A 199 24.37 18.59 20.13
#